data_c849c2f55dea811b49fe9aabbe2f4675
#
_entry.id   c849c2f55dea811b49fe9aabbe2f4675
#
_cell.length_a   1.000
_cell.length_b   1.000
_cell.length_c   1.000
_cell.angle_alpha   90.00
_cell.angle_beta   90.00
_cell.angle_gamma   90.00
#
_symmetry.space_group_name_H-M   'P 1'
#
loop_
_entity.id
_entity.type
_entity.pdbx_description
1 polymer ?
#
loop_
_entity_poly.entity_id
_entity_poly.type
_entity_poly.pdbx_seq_one_letter_code
_entity_poly.pdbx_strand_id
1 'polypeptide(L)'
;MPSVDELLNAAEVAVNEMETNDIIEIDADTRTMIIPDTERIFGVMSDEKGERKYFRCKRFVGNGIDLSKLSLRIVFQNASGLDTGKDKYIVTDLAADGEKYVTFSWELSRKVTAYKGTISFIVCAIKTKSDGTITNEWNTTLANGIVLEGLEANGTQE
;
A
#
# COMPACT_ATOMS: atom_id res chain seq x y z
N MET A 1 37.32 3.93 -5.32
CA MET A 1 36.30 4.09 -6.35
C MET A 1 35.59 2.77 -6.55
N PRO A 2 34.24 2.73 -6.54
CA PRO A 2 33.56 1.49 -6.84
C PRO A 2 33.79 1.07 -8.28
N SER A 3 33.88 -0.22 -8.50
CA SER A 3 33.95 -0.77 -9.83
C SER A 3 32.61 -0.62 -10.55
N VAL A 4 32.61 -0.88 -11.85
CA VAL A 4 31.36 -0.90 -12.62
C VAL A 4 30.41 -1.96 -12.03
N ASP A 5 30.95 -3.12 -11.64
CA ASP A 5 30.13 -4.16 -11.05
C ASP A 5 29.52 -3.74 -9.72
N GLU A 6 30.26 -3.00 -8.90
CA GLU A 6 29.73 -2.49 -7.64
C GLU A 6 28.64 -1.46 -7.87
N LEU A 7 28.80 -0.59 -8.88
CA LEU A 7 27.75 0.37 -9.22
C LEU A 7 26.51 -0.32 -9.77
N LEU A 8 26.68 -1.35 -10.59
CA LEU A 8 25.56 -2.13 -11.11
C LEU A 8 24.83 -2.86 -9.98
N ASN A 9 25.59 -3.43 -9.05
CA ASN A 9 25.00 -4.11 -7.90
C ASN A 9 24.22 -3.14 -7.01
N ALA A 10 24.73 -1.94 -6.81
CA ALA A 10 24.03 -0.92 -6.02
C ALA A 10 22.74 -0.50 -6.72
N ALA A 11 22.76 -0.35 -8.04
CA ALA A 11 21.56 -0.02 -8.80
C ALA A 11 20.56 -1.16 -8.75
N GLU A 12 21.02 -2.42 -8.84
CA GLU A 12 20.13 -3.58 -8.73
C GLU A 12 19.49 -3.66 -7.35
N VAL A 13 20.23 -3.37 -6.30
CA VAL A 13 19.69 -3.38 -4.94
C VAL A 13 18.58 -2.35 -4.83
N ALA A 14 18.78 -1.15 -5.37
CA ALA A 14 17.77 -0.10 -5.33
C ALA A 14 16.50 -0.49 -6.11
N VAL A 15 16.66 -1.13 -7.25
CA VAL A 15 15.53 -1.64 -8.04
C VAL A 15 14.87 -2.82 -7.33
N ASN A 16 15.68 -3.71 -6.78
CA ASN A 16 15.21 -4.97 -6.21
C ASN A 16 14.55 -4.81 -4.84
N GLU A 17 14.58 -3.63 -4.24
CA GLU A 17 13.76 -3.41 -3.05
C GLU A 17 12.29 -3.69 -3.34
N MET A 18 11.81 -3.36 -4.54
CA MET A 18 10.47 -3.74 -4.95
C MET A 18 10.40 -5.19 -5.44
N GLU A 19 11.46 -5.70 -6.06
CA GLU A 19 11.45 -7.08 -6.58
C GLU A 19 11.61 -8.11 -5.49
N THR A 20 12.34 -7.78 -4.40
CA THR A 20 12.52 -8.67 -3.26
C THR A 20 11.20 -8.86 -2.52
N ASN A 21 10.40 -7.81 -2.46
CA ASN A 21 9.04 -7.89 -1.95
C ASN A 21 8.11 -8.12 -3.13
N ASP A 22 7.26 -9.10 -3.01
CA ASP A 22 6.26 -9.31 -4.05
C ASP A 22 5.32 -8.11 -4.12
N ILE A 23 4.95 -7.75 -5.32
CA ILE A 23 4.12 -6.58 -5.56
C ILE A 23 2.66 -6.98 -5.54
N ILE A 24 1.83 -6.18 -4.88
CA ILE A 24 0.38 -6.33 -4.93
C ILE A 24 -0.09 -5.71 -6.24
N GLU A 25 -0.59 -6.53 -7.14
CA GLU A 25 -1.10 -6.07 -8.43
C GLU A 25 -2.55 -5.66 -8.28
N ILE A 26 -2.90 -4.50 -8.80
CA ILE A 26 -4.28 -4.05 -8.85
C ILE A 26 -4.79 -4.31 -10.26
N ASP A 27 -5.80 -5.15 -10.36
CA ASP A 27 -6.48 -5.38 -11.64
C ASP A 27 -7.43 -4.21 -11.87
N ALA A 28 -7.11 -3.36 -12.83
CA ALA A 28 -7.88 -2.14 -13.07
C ALA A 28 -9.27 -2.44 -13.64
N ASP A 29 -9.44 -3.56 -14.31
CA ASP A 29 -10.72 -3.91 -14.94
C ASP A 29 -11.71 -4.44 -13.90
N THR A 30 -11.27 -5.33 -13.02
CA THR A 30 -12.11 -5.87 -11.95
C THR A 30 -12.02 -5.06 -10.67
N ARG A 31 -11.03 -4.19 -10.57
CA ARG A 31 -10.72 -3.36 -9.39
C ARG A 31 -10.36 -4.18 -8.17
N THR A 32 -9.87 -5.39 -8.38
CA THR A 32 -9.44 -6.28 -7.30
C THR A 32 -7.94 -6.22 -7.13
N MET A 33 -7.50 -6.44 -5.90
CA MET A 33 -6.09 -6.52 -5.59
C MET A 33 -5.68 -7.97 -5.46
N ILE A 34 -4.59 -8.34 -6.12
CA ILE A 34 -4.03 -9.68 -6.08
C ILE A 34 -2.86 -9.64 -5.12
N ILE A 35 -3.05 -10.18 -3.93
CA ILE A 35 -2.04 -10.15 -2.87
C ILE A 35 -1.30 -11.49 -2.90
N PRO A 36 0.02 -11.48 -3.20
CA PRO A 36 0.80 -12.71 -3.12
C PRO A 36 0.77 -13.28 -1.70
N ASP A 37 0.85 -14.59 -1.58
CA ASP A 37 0.81 -15.24 -0.27
C ASP A 37 1.94 -14.74 0.63
N THR A 38 3.09 -14.43 0.06
CA THR A 38 4.23 -13.89 0.81
C THR A 38 3.95 -12.52 1.41
N GLU A 39 2.96 -11.79 0.91
CA GLU A 39 2.64 -10.42 1.34
C GLU A 39 1.34 -10.34 2.14
N ARG A 40 0.73 -11.46 2.50
CA ARG A 40 -0.52 -11.45 3.26
C ARG A 40 -0.34 -11.02 4.70
N ILE A 41 0.84 -11.21 5.26
CA ILE A 41 1.13 -10.80 6.63
C ILE A 41 1.48 -9.31 6.63
N PHE A 42 0.70 -8.53 7.35
CA PHE A 42 0.86 -7.08 7.43
C PHE A 42 1.64 -6.67 8.68
N GLY A 43 2.05 -7.62 9.47
CA GLY A 43 2.90 -7.39 10.63
C GLY A 43 2.48 -8.22 11.81
N VAL A 44 3.14 -7.94 12.92
CA VAL A 44 2.81 -8.52 14.22
C VAL A 44 2.19 -7.41 15.06
N MET A 45 1.23 -7.75 15.89
CA MET A 45 0.52 -6.77 16.71
C MET A 45 1.48 -5.80 17.39
N SER A 46 1.20 -4.53 17.25
CA SER A 46 1.98 -3.38 17.78
C SER A 46 3.22 -3.00 16.97
N ASP A 47 3.45 -3.62 15.82
CA ASP A 47 4.52 -3.15 14.92
C ASP A 47 4.28 -1.68 14.53
N GLU A 48 5.35 -0.93 14.43
CA GLU A 48 5.32 0.44 13.92
C GLU A 48 6.34 0.55 12.80
N LYS A 49 5.83 0.78 11.57
CA LYS A 49 6.67 0.92 10.38
C LYS A 49 7.57 -0.30 10.14
N GLY A 50 7.11 -1.48 10.59
CA GLY A 50 7.86 -2.72 10.42
C GLY A 50 7.70 -3.34 9.05
N GLU A 51 6.64 -3.01 8.35
CA GLU A 51 6.34 -3.56 7.03
C GLU A 51 5.96 -2.45 6.07
N ARG A 52 6.28 -2.68 4.80
CA ARG A 52 5.86 -1.81 3.71
C ARG A 52 5.33 -2.68 2.59
N LYS A 53 4.17 -2.35 2.07
CA LYS A 53 3.55 -3.08 0.96
C LYS A 53 3.68 -2.26 -0.30
N TYR A 54 4.02 -2.94 -1.40
CA TYR A 54 4.26 -2.32 -2.69
C TYR A 54 3.14 -2.68 -3.66
N PHE A 55 2.69 -1.69 -4.44
CA PHE A 55 1.55 -1.80 -5.32
C PHE A 55 1.92 -1.40 -6.74
N ARG A 56 1.27 -2.03 -7.70
CA ARG A 56 1.34 -1.62 -9.09
C ARG A 56 -0.05 -1.70 -9.71
N CYS A 57 -0.35 -0.73 -10.56
CA CYS A 57 -1.63 -0.64 -11.26
C CYS A 57 -1.41 -0.05 -12.65
N LYS A 58 -2.33 -0.33 -13.56
CA LYS A 58 -2.32 0.38 -14.83
C LYS A 58 -2.45 1.88 -14.57
N ARG A 59 -1.72 2.66 -15.37
CA ARG A 59 -1.72 4.11 -15.22
C ARG A 59 -3.06 4.73 -15.60
N PHE A 60 -3.67 4.24 -16.69
CA PHE A 60 -4.95 4.75 -17.15
C PHE A 60 -6.04 3.76 -16.81
N VAL A 61 -7.04 4.22 -16.08
CA VAL A 61 -8.11 3.38 -15.55
C VAL A 61 -9.46 4.03 -15.82
N GLY A 62 -10.50 3.20 -15.77
CA GLY A 62 -11.86 3.66 -15.92
C GLY A 62 -12.06 4.48 -17.19
N ASN A 63 -12.62 5.67 -17.05
CA ASN A 63 -12.92 6.56 -18.16
C ASN A 63 -11.71 7.45 -18.49
N GLY A 64 -10.57 6.84 -18.80
CA GLY A 64 -9.36 7.58 -19.18
C GLY A 64 -8.69 8.35 -18.06
N ILE A 65 -8.88 7.91 -16.83
CA ILE A 65 -8.28 8.57 -15.66
C ILE A 65 -6.80 8.20 -15.59
N ASP A 66 -5.95 9.22 -15.55
CA ASP A 66 -4.50 9.03 -15.39
C ASP A 66 -4.16 9.04 -13.90
N LEU A 67 -3.94 7.86 -13.32
CA LEU A 67 -3.65 7.73 -11.89
C LEU A 67 -2.40 8.48 -11.47
N SER A 68 -1.43 8.67 -12.37
CA SER A 68 -0.20 9.39 -12.02
C SER A 68 -0.44 10.85 -11.66
N LYS A 69 -1.60 11.37 -12.00
CA LYS A 69 -1.98 12.77 -11.75
C LYS A 69 -2.99 12.93 -10.63
N LEU A 70 -3.35 11.83 -9.97
CA LEU A 70 -4.33 11.85 -8.89
C LEU A 70 -3.63 11.75 -7.53
N SER A 71 -4.36 12.09 -6.48
CA SER A 71 -3.94 11.86 -5.12
C SER A 71 -4.44 10.48 -4.70
N LEU A 72 -3.52 9.59 -4.34
CA LEU A 72 -3.87 8.25 -3.90
C LEU A 72 -3.81 8.16 -2.38
N ARG A 73 -4.77 7.43 -1.84
CA ARG A 73 -4.82 7.12 -0.42
C ARG A 73 -5.27 5.68 -0.23
N ILE A 74 -4.84 5.09 0.86
CA ILE A 74 -5.28 3.76 1.24
C ILE A 74 -6.17 3.94 2.45
N VAL A 75 -7.42 3.60 2.30
CA VAL A 75 -8.41 3.69 3.38
C VAL A 75 -8.51 2.30 3.98
N PHE A 76 -8.31 2.20 5.28
CA PHE A 76 -8.26 0.91 5.95
C PHE A 76 -9.08 0.90 7.23
N GLN A 77 -9.43 -0.31 7.64
CA GLN A 77 -10.02 -0.58 8.95
C GLN A 77 -9.17 -1.67 9.60
N ASN A 78 -8.68 -1.41 10.82
CA ASN A 78 -7.87 -2.39 11.51
C ASN A 78 -8.73 -3.54 12.05
N ALA A 79 -8.07 -4.53 12.65
CA ALA A 79 -8.72 -5.77 13.05
C ALA A 79 -9.70 -5.60 14.23
N SER A 80 -9.80 -4.40 14.82
CA SER A 80 -10.83 -4.14 15.82
C SER A 80 -12.24 -4.26 15.25
N GLY A 81 -12.38 -4.02 13.93
CA GLY A 81 -13.69 -4.00 13.29
C GLY A 81 -14.55 -2.82 13.66
N LEU A 82 -14.02 -1.87 14.42
CA LEU A 82 -14.75 -0.70 14.91
C LEU A 82 -14.48 0.52 14.03
N ASP A 83 -15.39 1.47 14.03
CA ASP A 83 -15.19 2.71 13.27
C ASP A 83 -13.96 3.48 13.75
N THR A 84 -13.63 3.38 15.03
CA THR A 84 -12.42 3.99 15.58
C THR A 84 -11.14 3.39 15.00
N GLY A 85 -11.24 2.22 14.40
CA GLY A 85 -10.12 1.55 13.72
C GLY A 85 -9.98 1.92 12.25
N LYS A 86 -10.82 2.82 11.75
CA LYS A 86 -10.72 3.31 10.37
C LYS A 86 -9.78 4.49 10.29
N ASP A 87 -8.97 4.50 9.25
CA ASP A 87 -8.08 5.62 8.97
C ASP A 87 -7.66 5.55 7.51
N LYS A 88 -6.84 6.49 7.11
CA LYS A 88 -6.30 6.52 5.77
C LYS A 88 -4.81 6.80 5.80
N TYR A 89 -4.12 6.27 4.83
CA TYR A 89 -2.71 6.56 4.59
C TYR A 89 -2.62 7.34 3.27
N ILE A 90 -2.01 8.51 3.31
CA ILE A 90 -1.79 9.30 2.09
C ILE A 90 -0.53 8.79 1.42
N VAL A 91 -0.66 8.33 0.18
CA VAL A 91 0.48 7.83 -0.60
C VAL A 91 1.37 9.00 -0.95
N THR A 92 2.67 8.85 -0.68
CA THR A 92 3.64 9.92 -0.89
C THR A 92 4.64 9.61 -2.01
N ASP A 93 4.67 8.36 -2.48
CA ASP A 93 5.68 7.90 -3.43
C ASP A 93 5.08 7.41 -4.75
N LEU A 94 3.91 7.93 -5.11
CA LEU A 94 3.30 7.59 -6.39
C LEU A 94 4.23 8.00 -7.53
N ALA A 95 4.52 7.05 -8.41
CA ALA A 95 5.41 7.28 -9.54
C ALA A 95 4.91 6.55 -10.76
N ALA A 96 5.08 7.17 -11.92
CA ALA A 96 4.84 6.47 -13.19
C ALA A 96 5.96 5.47 -13.42
N ASP A 97 5.59 4.26 -13.80
CA ASP A 97 6.51 3.19 -14.17
C ASP A 97 6.33 2.95 -15.66
N GLY A 98 7.06 3.73 -16.46
CA GLY A 98 6.85 3.78 -17.89
C GLY A 98 5.54 4.48 -18.24
N GLU A 99 4.99 4.16 -19.41
CA GLU A 99 3.76 4.78 -19.87
C GLU A 99 2.51 4.02 -19.47
N LYS A 100 2.67 2.78 -19.04
CA LYS A 100 1.54 1.85 -18.82
C LYS A 100 1.15 1.67 -17.37
N TYR A 101 2.07 1.93 -16.43
CA TYR A 101 1.86 1.58 -15.03
C TYR A 101 2.19 2.72 -14.10
N VAL A 102 1.65 2.65 -12.89
CA VAL A 102 2.08 3.44 -11.74
C VAL A 102 2.43 2.48 -10.62
N THR A 103 3.36 2.90 -9.77
CA THR A 103 3.74 2.16 -8.56
C THR A 103 3.65 3.08 -7.37
N PHE A 104 3.40 2.50 -6.22
CA PHE A 104 3.37 3.22 -4.95
C PHE A 104 3.51 2.23 -3.81
N SER A 105 3.68 2.73 -2.61
CA SER A 105 3.79 1.86 -1.45
C SER A 105 3.02 2.40 -0.25
N TRP A 106 2.83 1.52 0.73
CA TRP A 106 2.12 1.79 1.97
C TRP A 106 3.00 1.36 3.13
N GLU A 107 3.46 2.32 3.92
CA GLU A 107 4.19 2.05 5.15
C GLU A 107 3.17 1.81 6.26
N LEU A 108 3.20 0.63 6.87
CA LEU A 108 2.17 0.21 7.82
C LEU A 108 2.45 0.77 9.19
N SER A 109 1.55 1.62 9.67
CA SER A 109 1.65 2.23 10.99
C SER A 109 1.12 1.30 12.08
N ARG A 110 1.39 1.66 13.33
CA ARG A 110 0.86 0.92 14.48
C ARG A 110 -0.66 0.88 14.49
N LYS A 111 -1.33 1.87 13.90
CA LYS A 111 -2.79 1.82 13.83
C LYS A 111 -3.28 0.62 13.01
N VAL A 112 -2.56 0.27 11.95
CA VAL A 112 -2.86 -0.92 11.16
C VAL A 112 -2.69 -2.18 12.00
N THR A 113 -1.62 -2.24 12.78
CA THR A 113 -1.22 -3.44 13.53
C THR A 113 -1.69 -3.43 14.98
N ALA A 114 -2.55 -2.49 15.37
CA ALA A 114 -2.96 -2.33 16.76
C ALA A 114 -3.65 -3.57 17.32
N TYR A 115 -4.29 -4.35 16.49
CA TYR A 115 -5.02 -5.55 16.91
C TYR A 115 -4.67 -6.70 15.98
N LYS A 116 -4.55 -7.91 16.54
CA LYS A 116 -4.38 -9.11 15.72
C LYS A 116 -5.66 -9.41 14.96
N GLY A 117 -5.53 -10.01 13.80
CA GLY A 117 -6.67 -10.42 12.99
C GLY A 117 -6.63 -9.83 11.59
N THR A 118 -7.78 -9.78 10.95
CA THR A 118 -7.90 -9.34 9.57
C THR A 118 -8.11 -7.84 9.49
N ILE A 119 -7.29 -7.17 8.71
CA ILE A 119 -7.52 -5.78 8.33
C ILE A 119 -8.11 -5.73 6.94
N SER A 120 -8.89 -4.71 6.66
CA SER A 120 -9.51 -4.50 5.35
C SER A 120 -9.09 -3.15 4.80
N PHE A 121 -8.87 -3.07 3.50
CA PHE A 121 -8.45 -1.80 2.90
C PHE A 121 -8.87 -1.69 1.45
N ILE A 122 -8.92 -0.45 0.96
CA ILE A 122 -9.09 -0.12 -0.46
C ILE A 122 -8.05 0.90 -0.85
N VAL A 123 -7.77 0.99 -2.14
CA VAL A 123 -7.01 2.10 -2.71
C VAL A 123 -8.00 3.07 -3.35
N CYS A 124 -7.90 4.33 -2.98
CA CYS A 124 -8.78 5.39 -3.45
C CYS A 124 -7.95 6.45 -4.16
N ALA A 125 -8.31 6.78 -5.39
CA ALA A 125 -7.65 7.82 -6.16
C ALA A 125 -8.62 8.96 -6.39
N ILE A 126 -8.19 10.18 -6.08
CA ILE A 126 -9.05 11.35 -6.11
C ILE A 126 -8.38 12.47 -6.90
N LYS A 127 -9.16 13.12 -7.75
CA LYS A 127 -8.77 14.37 -8.40
C LYS A 127 -9.71 15.46 -7.92
N THR A 128 -9.14 16.59 -7.49
CA THR A 128 -9.91 17.71 -6.99
C THR A 128 -9.63 18.96 -7.81
N LYS A 129 -10.62 19.87 -7.85
CA LYS A 129 -10.43 21.23 -8.33
C LYS A 129 -9.74 22.06 -7.26
N SER A 130 -9.34 23.28 -7.63
CA SER A 130 -8.70 24.21 -6.71
C SER A 130 -9.60 24.58 -5.51
N ASP A 131 -10.92 24.48 -5.67
CA ASP A 131 -11.87 24.76 -4.58
C ASP A 131 -12.12 23.54 -3.67
N GLY A 132 -11.43 22.43 -3.92
CA GLY A 132 -11.58 21.22 -3.12
C GLY A 132 -12.66 20.26 -3.62
N THR A 133 -13.41 20.63 -4.65
CA THR A 133 -14.45 19.76 -5.20
C THR A 133 -13.83 18.57 -5.91
N ILE A 134 -14.30 17.37 -5.58
CA ILE A 134 -13.82 16.13 -6.22
C ILE A 134 -14.43 16.06 -7.63
N THR A 135 -13.56 15.98 -8.64
CA THR A 135 -13.99 15.82 -10.05
C THR A 135 -13.92 14.39 -10.52
N ASN A 136 -13.02 13.60 -9.96
CA ASN A 136 -12.86 12.19 -10.29
C ASN A 136 -12.53 11.43 -9.02
N GLU A 137 -13.10 10.25 -8.91
CA GLU A 137 -12.75 9.32 -7.83
C GLU A 137 -12.80 7.91 -8.40
N TRP A 138 -11.76 7.14 -8.10
CA TRP A 138 -11.65 5.76 -8.54
C TRP A 138 -11.22 4.93 -7.35
N ASN A 139 -11.95 3.85 -7.09
CA ASN A 139 -11.73 3.01 -5.91
C ASN A 139 -11.57 1.55 -6.32
N THR A 140 -10.72 0.84 -5.59
CA THR A 140 -10.66 -0.62 -5.68
C THR A 140 -11.74 -1.24 -4.81
N THR A 141 -11.97 -2.53 -4.99
CA THR A 141 -12.76 -3.31 -4.04
C THR A 141 -11.91 -3.60 -2.80
N LEU A 142 -12.56 -4.15 -1.77
CA LEU A 142 -11.87 -4.48 -0.52
C LEU A 142 -10.85 -5.59 -0.70
N ALA A 143 -9.71 -5.42 -0.05
CA ALA A 143 -8.71 -6.46 0.11
C ALA A 143 -8.41 -6.61 1.59
N ASN A 144 -7.78 -7.73 1.96
CA ASN A 144 -7.52 -8.06 3.35
C ASN A 144 -6.06 -8.42 3.56
N GLY A 145 -5.55 -8.02 4.73
CA GLY A 145 -4.26 -8.48 5.23
C GLY A 145 -4.44 -9.06 6.63
N ILE A 146 -3.40 -9.69 7.14
CA ILE A 146 -3.45 -10.38 8.43
C ILE A 146 -2.37 -9.81 9.33
N VAL A 147 -2.77 -9.46 10.55
CA VAL A 147 -1.86 -9.07 11.63
C VAL A 147 -1.76 -10.24 12.59
N LEU A 148 -0.54 -10.70 12.84
CA LEU A 148 -0.27 -11.85 13.69
C LEU A 148 -0.28 -11.45 15.15
N GLU A 149 -0.61 -12.39 16.01
CA GLU A 149 -0.49 -12.22 17.44
C GLU A 149 0.97 -12.27 17.85
N GLY A 150 1.36 -11.40 18.80
CA GLY A 150 2.68 -11.40 19.37
C GLY A 150 2.59 -11.15 20.86
N LEU A 151 3.74 -11.13 21.51
CA LEU A 151 3.82 -10.69 22.88
C LEU A 151 3.94 -9.18 22.89
N GLU A 152 3.21 -8.51 23.78
CA GLU A 152 3.31 -7.08 23.86
C GLU A 152 4.67 -6.65 24.42
N ALA A 153 5.35 -5.81 23.66
CA ALA A 153 6.70 -5.38 24.01
C ALA A 153 6.73 -4.55 25.28
N ASN A 154 5.64 -3.90 25.62
CA ASN A 154 5.58 -3.07 26.83
C ASN A 154 5.16 -3.83 28.07
N GLY A 155 4.99 -5.15 27.97
CA GLY A 155 4.68 -5.99 29.09
C GLY A 155 3.30 -5.80 29.69
N THR A 156 2.37 -5.30 28.93
CA THR A 156 1.01 -5.05 29.41
C THR A 156 0.07 -6.19 29.16
N GLN A 157 0.56 -7.33 28.79
CA GLN A 157 -0.30 -8.44 28.75
C GLN A 157 -0.76 -8.80 30.09
N GLU A 158 -1.81 -9.10 30.21
CA GLU A 158 -2.30 -9.39 31.51
C GLU A 158 -3.19 -10.55 31.47
#